data_74c49e98fffd4ec423a05bd5fa9f8f13
#
_entry.id   74c49e98fffd4ec423a05bd5fa9f8f13
#
_cell.length_a   1.000
_cell.length_b   1.000
_cell.length_c   1.000
_cell.angle_alpha   90.00
_cell.angle_beta   90.00
_cell.angle_gamma   90.00
#
_symmetry.space_group_name_H-M   'P 1'
#
loop_
_entity.id
_entity.type
_entity.pdbx_description
1 polymer ?
#
loop_
_entity_poly.entity_id
_entity_poly.type
_entity_poly.pdbx_seq_one_letter_code
_entity_poly.pdbx_strand_id
1 'polypeptide(L)'
;MYDDAIQNGITFWERPQTGGFRLVLDNTTYGKDGNWVWNRAHVVYAADVLAFDFRSQLENIYVGLKNTVSAAEIKSTCESILATYLAQGITVSTDDAKNGFKQLTVTINGNTVNISVVVKLVEGIDFILSDISLQRATTSA
;
A
#
# COMPACT_ATOMS: atom_id res chain seq x y z
N MET A 1 -26.52 -4.18 12.30
CA MET A 1 -25.75 -5.10 13.18
C MET A 1 -24.32 -5.35 12.65
N TYR A 2 -24.15 -5.75 11.39
CA TYR A 2 -22.79 -5.95 10.83
C TYR A 2 -22.03 -4.63 10.61
N ASP A 3 -22.71 -3.59 10.17
CA ASP A 3 -22.10 -2.29 9.89
C ASP A 3 -21.51 -1.64 11.15
N ASP A 4 -22.18 -1.76 12.28
CA ASP A 4 -21.68 -1.24 13.56
C ASP A 4 -20.42 -1.97 14.03
N ALA A 5 -20.34 -3.29 13.81
CA ALA A 5 -19.17 -4.08 14.13
C ALA A 5 -17.97 -3.69 13.26
N ILE A 6 -18.20 -3.51 11.95
CA ILE A 6 -17.17 -3.09 10.99
C ILE A 6 -16.64 -1.70 11.33
N GLN A 7 -17.52 -0.75 11.66
CA GLN A 7 -17.15 0.61 12.07
C GLN A 7 -16.33 0.63 13.37
N ASN A 8 -16.51 -0.36 14.23
CA ASN A 8 -15.74 -0.52 15.45
C ASN A 8 -14.46 -1.38 15.29
N GLY A 9 -14.05 -1.66 14.06
CA GLY A 9 -12.81 -2.38 13.78
C GLY A 9 -12.89 -3.89 14.03
N ILE A 10 -14.11 -4.45 14.10
CA ILE A 10 -14.30 -5.89 14.28
C ILE A 10 -14.30 -6.56 12.91
N THR A 11 -13.45 -7.55 12.77
CA THR A 11 -13.34 -8.38 11.55
C THR A 11 -14.00 -9.73 11.80
N PHE A 12 -14.77 -10.23 10.84
CA PHE A 12 -15.40 -11.54 10.93
C PHE A 12 -15.38 -12.28 9.60
N TRP A 13 -15.52 -13.60 9.70
CA TRP A 13 -15.59 -14.48 8.56
C TRP A 13 -17.06 -14.71 8.18
N GLU A 14 -17.34 -14.69 6.90
CA GLU A 14 -18.64 -15.10 6.38
C GLU A 14 -18.49 -16.33 5.48
N ARG A 15 -19.59 -17.07 5.35
CA ARG A 15 -19.72 -18.17 4.40
C ARG A 15 -20.64 -17.73 3.27
N PRO A 16 -20.11 -17.37 2.09
CA PRO A 16 -20.95 -17.02 0.94
C PRO A 16 -21.70 -18.25 0.42
N GLN A 17 -22.79 -18.00 -0.33
CA GLN A 17 -23.60 -19.08 -0.94
C GLN A 17 -22.80 -19.97 -1.89
N THR A 18 -21.74 -19.46 -2.48
CA THR A 18 -20.82 -20.17 -3.37
C THR A 18 -19.90 -21.16 -2.65
N GLY A 19 -19.98 -21.23 -1.32
CA GLY A 19 -19.14 -22.08 -0.47
C GLY A 19 -17.81 -21.42 -0.07
N GLY A 20 -17.10 -22.08 0.84
CA GLY A 20 -15.86 -21.55 1.43
C GLY A 20 -16.10 -20.55 2.55
N PHE A 21 -15.04 -19.93 3.04
CA PHE A 21 -15.06 -18.85 4.01
C PHE A 21 -14.26 -17.67 3.45
N ARG A 22 -14.76 -16.47 3.65
CA ARG A 22 -14.02 -15.25 3.33
C ARG A 22 -14.08 -14.27 4.48
N LEU A 23 -13.05 -13.46 4.58
CA LEU A 23 -13.00 -12.33 5.47
C LEU A 23 -13.91 -11.23 4.92
N VAL A 24 -14.81 -10.67 5.72
CA VAL A 24 -15.72 -9.61 5.26
C VAL A 24 -14.92 -8.33 4.98
N LEU A 25 -14.10 -7.93 5.93
CA LEU A 25 -13.13 -6.83 5.79
C LEU A 25 -11.95 -7.11 6.71
N ASP A 26 -10.75 -6.78 6.29
CA ASP A 26 -9.53 -6.93 7.05
C ASP A 26 -9.20 -5.69 7.88
N ASN A 27 -10.16 -5.27 8.71
CA ASN A 27 -9.99 -4.08 9.54
C ASN A 27 -8.96 -4.29 10.64
N THR A 28 -8.22 -3.23 10.94
CA THR A 28 -7.44 -3.11 12.17
C THR A 28 -8.28 -2.47 13.27
N THR A 29 -7.79 -2.52 14.52
CA THR A 29 -8.42 -1.80 15.64
C THR A 29 -8.19 -0.28 15.59
N TYR A 30 -7.48 0.23 14.58
CA TYR A 30 -7.22 1.64 14.39
C TYR A 30 -8.44 2.33 13.79
N GLY A 31 -9.29 2.92 14.59
CA GLY A 31 -10.54 3.54 14.15
C GLY A 31 -10.71 5.02 14.52
N LYS A 32 -9.68 5.64 15.14
CA LYS A 32 -9.90 6.93 15.83
C LYS A 32 -9.83 8.17 14.95
N ASP A 33 -9.09 8.17 13.84
CA ASP A 33 -8.72 9.42 13.15
C ASP A 33 -9.34 9.53 11.75
N GLY A 34 -10.24 8.64 11.37
CA GLY A 34 -10.79 8.61 10.01
C GLY A 34 -9.73 8.34 8.92
N ASN A 35 -8.52 7.95 9.32
CA ASN A 35 -7.44 7.60 8.40
C ASN A 35 -7.60 6.15 7.94
N TRP A 36 -8.30 5.98 6.83
CA TRP A 36 -8.61 4.68 6.24
C TRP A 36 -7.38 3.84 5.87
N VAL A 37 -6.23 4.47 5.66
CA VAL A 37 -4.97 3.78 5.34
C VAL A 37 -4.57 2.82 6.45
N TRP A 38 -4.66 3.25 7.70
CA TRP A 38 -4.30 2.42 8.87
C TRP A 38 -5.40 1.48 9.33
N ASN A 39 -6.60 1.61 8.77
CA ASN A 39 -7.73 0.78 9.12
C ASN A 39 -7.72 -0.60 8.42
N ARG A 40 -6.84 -0.80 7.44
CA ARG A 40 -6.73 -2.06 6.68
C ARG A 40 -5.48 -2.83 7.06
N ALA A 41 -5.65 -4.07 7.51
CA ALA A 41 -4.54 -4.90 7.96
C ALA A 41 -3.56 -5.20 6.81
N HIS A 42 -4.04 -5.45 5.59
CA HIS A 42 -3.18 -5.70 4.44
C HIS A 42 -2.35 -4.47 4.07
N VAL A 43 -2.89 -3.25 4.22
CA VAL A 43 -2.17 -2.01 3.93
C VAL A 43 -1.07 -1.78 4.96
N VAL A 44 -1.37 -1.99 6.24
CA VAL A 44 -0.38 -1.91 7.33
C VAL A 44 0.73 -2.93 7.11
N TYR A 45 0.36 -4.17 6.82
CA TYR A 45 1.33 -5.23 6.53
C TYR A 45 2.21 -4.89 5.32
N ALA A 46 1.63 -4.40 4.23
CA ALA A 46 2.39 -3.98 3.04
C ALA A 46 3.35 -2.82 3.36
N ALA A 47 2.92 -1.86 4.18
CA ALA A 47 3.77 -0.75 4.62
C ALA A 47 4.96 -1.23 5.45
N ASP A 48 4.73 -2.15 6.40
CA ASP A 48 5.78 -2.70 7.26
C ASP A 48 6.79 -3.52 6.45
N VAL A 49 6.31 -4.38 5.55
CA VAL A 49 7.17 -5.19 4.66
C VAL A 49 7.99 -4.28 3.76
N LEU A 50 7.37 -3.26 3.15
CA LEU A 50 8.06 -2.31 2.29
C LEU A 50 9.14 -1.54 3.07
N ALA A 51 8.82 -1.05 4.26
CA ALA A 51 9.77 -0.31 5.11
C ALA A 51 10.96 -1.18 5.52
N PHE A 52 10.69 -2.42 5.92
CA PHE A 52 11.73 -3.37 6.30
C PHE A 52 12.63 -3.75 5.12
N ASP A 53 12.04 -4.10 3.99
CA ASP A 53 12.77 -4.51 2.79
C ASP A 53 13.59 -3.35 2.21
N PHE A 54 13.00 -2.15 2.13
CA PHE A 54 13.68 -0.94 1.68
C PHE A 54 14.91 -0.64 2.53
N ARG A 55 14.76 -0.69 3.85
CA ARG A 55 15.87 -0.50 4.79
C ARG A 55 16.94 -1.58 4.61
N SER A 56 16.53 -2.85 4.56
CA SER A 56 17.45 -3.99 4.41
C SER A 56 18.27 -3.91 3.12
N GLN A 57 17.65 -3.53 2.01
CA GLN A 57 18.37 -3.36 0.74
C GLN A 57 19.41 -2.25 0.82
N LEU A 58 19.07 -1.10 1.42
CA LEU A 58 20.01 0.01 1.59
C LEU A 58 21.14 -0.33 2.58
N GLU A 59 20.82 -1.02 3.67
CA GLU A 59 21.84 -1.48 4.61
C GLU A 59 22.82 -2.46 3.95
N ASN A 60 22.35 -3.38 3.13
CA ASN A 60 23.21 -4.32 2.40
C ASN A 60 24.13 -3.64 1.38
N ILE A 61 23.69 -2.54 0.80
CA ILE A 61 24.49 -1.80 -0.20
C ILE A 61 25.50 -0.87 0.46
N TYR A 62 25.11 -0.15 1.50
CA TYR A 62 25.85 1.00 2.00
C TYR A 62 26.50 0.81 3.36
N VAL A 63 26.00 -0.08 4.21
CA VAL A 63 26.57 -0.28 5.55
C VAL A 63 27.92 -0.98 5.44
N GLY A 64 28.93 -0.38 6.07
CA GLY A 64 30.31 -0.87 6.04
C GLY A 64 31.16 -0.36 4.88
N LEU A 65 30.58 0.37 3.92
CA LEU A 65 31.37 1.04 2.89
C LEU A 65 32.08 2.29 3.46
N LYS A 66 33.32 2.49 3.05
CA LYS A 66 34.03 3.72 3.35
C LYS A 66 33.38 4.89 2.60
N ASN A 67 33.20 5.94 3.25
CA ASN A 67 32.53 7.22 3.11
C ASN A 67 32.74 7.98 1.78
N THR A 68 32.53 7.38 0.63
CA THR A 68 32.65 8.03 -0.69
C THR A 68 31.32 8.20 -1.41
N VAL A 69 30.22 7.76 -0.79
CA VAL A 69 28.90 7.74 -1.42
C VAL A 69 28.21 9.09 -1.25
N SER A 70 27.73 9.67 -2.33
CA SER A 70 27.00 10.93 -2.31
C SER A 70 25.52 10.74 -1.99
N ALA A 71 24.87 11.79 -1.44
CA ALA A 71 23.42 11.77 -1.23
C ALA A 71 22.63 11.57 -2.54
N ALA A 72 23.16 12.05 -3.66
CA ALA A 72 22.55 11.87 -4.99
C ALA A 72 22.58 10.40 -5.45
N GLU A 73 23.66 9.69 -5.17
CA GLU A 73 23.79 8.27 -5.50
C GLU A 73 22.83 7.43 -4.66
N ILE A 74 22.76 7.68 -3.34
CA ILE A 74 21.78 7.01 -2.46
C ILE A 74 20.36 7.29 -2.93
N LYS A 75 20.06 8.53 -3.30
CA LYS A 75 18.74 8.91 -3.82
C LYS A 75 18.39 8.14 -5.09
N SER A 76 19.31 8.03 -6.04
CA SER A 76 19.11 7.25 -7.28
C SER A 76 18.85 5.77 -6.99
N THR A 77 19.56 5.19 -6.02
CA THR A 77 19.30 3.81 -5.58
C THR A 77 17.92 3.67 -4.96
N CYS A 78 17.52 4.62 -4.10
CA CYS A 78 16.17 4.64 -3.53
C CYS A 78 15.09 4.70 -4.63
N GLU A 79 15.27 5.56 -5.63
CA GLU A 79 14.33 5.67 -6.77
C GLU A 79 14.25 4.36 -7.55
N SER A 80 15.36 3.66 -7.76
CA SER A 80 15.37 2.35 -8.42
C SER A 80 14.61 1.28 -7.64
N ILE A 81 14.81 1.22 -6.31
CA ILE A 81 14.09 0.28 -5.44
C ILE A 81 12.58 0.58 -5.47
N LEU A 82 12.20 1.85 -5.34
CA LEU A 82 10.80 2.27 -5.37
C LEU A 82 10.13 2.00 -6.72
N ALA A 83 10.86 2.14 -7.83
CA ALA A 83 10.37 1.77 -9.16
C ALA A 83 10.09 0.27 -9.28
N THR A 84 10.86 -0.56 -8.59
CA THR A 84 10.59 -2.02 -8.53
C THR A 84 9.28 -2.32 -7.81
N TYR A 85 8.99 -1.62 -6.71
CA TYR A 85 7.71 -1.78 -6.00
C TYR A 85 6.51 -1.31 -6.83
N LEU A 86 6.67 -0.25 -7.62
CA LEU A 86 5.64 0.17 -8.57
C LEU A 86 5.40 -0.91 -9.64
N ALA A 87 6.46 -1.48 -10.20
CA ALA A 87 6.36 -2.56 -11.19
C ALA A 87 5.72 -3.84 -10.63
N GLN A 88 5.93 -4.11 -9.33
CA GLN A 88 5.31 -5.23 -8.62
C GLN A 88 3.85 -4.96 -8.21
N GLY A 89 3.34 -3.74 -8.41
CA GLY A 89 1.99 -3.36 -8.01
C GLY A 89 1.79 -3.20 -6.51
N ILE A 90 2.86 -3.03 -5.74
CA ILE A 90 2.80 -2.76 -4.29
C ILE A 90 2.46 -1.28 -4.06
N THR A 91 3.06 -0.41 -4.87
CA THR A 91 2.72 1.02 -4.89
C THR A 91 1.93 1.36 -6.15
N VAL A 92 1.20 2.46 -6.12
CA VAL A 92 0.34 2.90 -7.22
C VAL A 92 0.74 4.29 -7.71
N SER A 93 0.71 4.46 -9.03
CA SER A 93 0.88 5.78 -9.66
C SER A 93 -0.39 6.60 -9.46
N THR A 94 -0.22 7.83 -8.99
CA THR A 94 -1.30 8.82 -8.84
C THR A 94 -0.87 10.14 -9.48
N ASP A 95 -1.80 11.07 -9.70
CA ASP A 95 -1.50 12.37 -10.32
C ASP A 95 -0.46 13.17 -9.54
N ASP A 96 -0.44 13.04 -8.21
CA ASP A 96 0.50 13.70 -7.30
C ASP A 96 1.77 12.89 -7.02
N ALA A 97 1.81 11.61 -7.43
CA ALA A 97 2.91 10.68 -7.23
C ALA A 97 3.05 9.71 -8.41
N LYS A 98 3.44 10.21 -9.58
CA LYS A 98 3.51 9.44 -10.83
C LYS A 98 4.38 8.19 -10.76
N ASN A 99 5.40 8.20 -9.93
CA ASN A 99 6.30 7.07 -9.71
C ASN A 99 5.93 6.20 -8.50
N GLY A 100 4.70 6.36 -7.95
CA GLY A 100 4.25 5.66 -6.75
C GLY A 100 4.79 6.24 -5.43
N PHE A 101 5.60 7.30 -5.50
CA PHE A 101 6.15 8.00 -4.33
C PHE A 101 6.31 9.49 -4.58
N LYS A 102 6.48 10.25 -3.51
CA LYS A 102 6.79 11.68 -3.55
C LYS A 102 7.68 12.08 -2.38
N GLN A 103 8.27 13.29 -2.47
CA GLN A 103 9.06 13.91 -1.39
C GLN A 103 10.22 13.02 -0.91
N LEU A 104 10.90 12.34 -1.85
CA LEU A 104 12.11 11.59 -1.51
C LEU A 104 13.25 12.56 -1.19
N THR A 105 13.69 12.56 0.07
CA THR A 105 14.83 13.35 0.54
C THR A 105 15.86 12.45 1.18
N VAL A 106 17.14 12.72 0.90
CA VAL A 106 18.27 12.01 1.47
C VAL A 106 19.20 13.04 2.08
N THR A 107 19.51 12.90 3.36
CA THR A 107 20.41 13.79 4.10
C THR A 107 21.47 12.97 4.80
N ILE A 108 22.73 13.33 4.61
CA ILE A 108 23.88 12.68 5.25
C ILE A 108 24.37 13.59 6.38
N ASN A 109 24.38 13.08 7.61
CA ASN A 109 24.90 13.74 8.80
C ASN A 109 25.99 12.86 9.43
N GLY A 110 27.25 13.16 9.15
CA GLY A 110 28.35 12.34 9.60
C GLY A 110 28.26 10.90 9.11
N ASN A 111 28.10 9.96 10.03
CA ASN A 111 27.96 8.53 9.72
C ASN A 111 26.50 8.05 9.60
N THR A 112 25.55 8.99 9.62
CA THR A 112 24.12 8.66 9.57
C THR A 112 23.50 9.20 8.29
N VAL A 113 22.75 8.35 7.59
CA VAL A 113 21.94 8.72 6.43
C VAL A 113 20.48 8.71 6.84
N ASN A 114 19.83 9.86 6.69
CA ASN A 114 18.39 10.00 6.91
C ASN A 114 17.67 10.03 5.56
N ILE A 115 16.73 9.14 5.38
CA ILE A 115 15.91 9.04 4.18
C ILE A 115 14.45 9.23 4.57
N SER A 116 13.78 10.14 3.88
CA SER A 116 12.33 10.36 4.04
C SER A 116 11.66 10.27 2.69
N VAL A 117 10.59 9.49 2.62
CA VAL A 117 9.80 9.30 1.40
C VAL A 117 8.34 9.10 1.75
N VAL A 118 7.45 9.60 0.92
CA VAL A 118 6.01 9.34 1.00
C VAL A 118 5.65 8.40 -0.13
N VAL A 119 5.16 7.21 0.19
CA VAL A 119 4.72 6.20 -0.78
C VAL A 119 3.20 6.13 -0.86
N LYS A 120 2.69 5.77 -2.03
CA LYS A 120 1.27 5.53 -2.27
C LYS A 120 1.07 4.03 -2.44
N LEU A 121 0.50 3.39 -1.42
CA LEU A 121 0.21 1.96 -1.44
C LEU A 121 -1.07 1.69 -2.24
N VAL A 122 -1.14 0.51 -2.84
CA VAL A 122 -2.35 0.03 -3.52
C VAL A 122 -3.39 -0.32 -2.47
N GLU A 123 -4.59 0.22 -2.62
CA GLU A 123 -5.76 -0.14 -1.81
C GLU A 123 -6.52 -1.29 -2.49
N GLY A 124 -7.04 -2.22 -1.69
CA GLY A 124 -7.88 -3.30 -2.20
C GLY A 124 -9.27 -2.80 -2.61
N ILE A 125 -9.93 -3.55 -3.48
CA ILE A 125 -11.35 -3.32 -3.80
C ILE A 125 -12.19 -4.00 -2.73
N ASP A 126 -12.88 -3.20 -1.92
CA ASP A 126 -13.73 -3.72 -0.84
C ASP A 126 -15.11 -4.17 -1.34
N PHE A 127 -15.68 -3.44 -2.30
CA PHE A 127 -17.04 -3.68 -2.79
C PHE A 127 -17.11 -3.55 -4.31
N ILE A 128 -17.89 -4.43 -4.92
CA ILE A 128 -18.27 -4.34 -6.33
C ILE A 128 -19.80 -4.18 -6.36
N LEU A 129 -20.26 -3.01 -6.79
CA LEU A 129 -21.66 -2.75 -7.06
C LEU A 129 -21.89 -2.95 -8.55
N SER A 130 -22.80 -3.87 -8.91
CA SER A 130 -23.19 -4.10 -10.29
C SER A 130 -24.66 -3.75 -10.47
N ASP A 131 -24.96 -2.89 -11.43
CA ASP A 131 -26.32 -2.61 -11.88
C ASP A 131 -26.54 -3.29 -13.23
N ILE A 132 -27.47 -4.23 -13.28
CA ILE A 132 -27.81 -4.99 -14.47
C ILE A 132 -29.24 -4.68 -14.86
N SER A 133 -29.44 -3.91 -15.92
CA SER A 133 -30.75 -3.67 -16.48
C SER A 133 -31.12 -4.75 -17.52
N LEU A 134 -32.27 -5.39 -17.34
CA LEU A 134 -32.78 -6.37 -18.27
C LEU A 134 -33.78 -5.67 -19.21
N GLN A 135 -33.51 -5.78 -20.50
CA GLN A 135 -34.43 -5.31 -21.53
C GLN A 135 -35.10 -6.53 -22.21
N ARG A 136 -36.41 -6.43 -22.42
CA ARG A 136 -37.13 -7.44 -23.18
C ARG A 136 -36.77 -7.35 -24.64
N ALA A 137 -36.33 -8.44 -25.25
CA ALA A 137 -36.18 -8.51 -26.69
C ALA A 137 -37.57 -8.33 -27.36
N THR A 138 -37.78 -7.21 -28.02
CA THR A 138 -38.95 -7.03 -28.91
C THR A 138 -38.60 -7.70 -30.22
N THR A 139 -39.19 -8.85 -30.48
CA THR A 139 -39.23 -9.41 -31.83
C THR A 139 -40.10 -8.49 -32.66
N SER A 140 -39.50 -7.73 -33.58
CA SER A 140 -40.27 -7.09 -34.65
C SER A 140 -40.85 -8.19 -35.53
N ALA A 141 -42.16 -8.26 -35.58
CA ALA A 141 -42.87 -9.09 -36.52
C ALA A 141 -42.71 -8.57 -37.96
#